data_dd928be80508527d0f450b276b5acf66
#
_entry.id   dd928be80508527d0f450b276b5acf66
#
_cell.length_a   1.000
_cell.length_b   1.000
_cell.length_c   1.000
_cell.angle_alpha   90.00
_cell.angle_beta   90.00
_cell.angle_gamma   90.00
#
_symmetry.space_group_name_H-M   'P 1'
#
loop_
_entity.id
_entity.type
_entity.pdbx_description
1 polymer ?
#
loop_
_entity_poly.entity_id
_entity_poly.type
_entity_poly.pdbx_seq_one_letter_code
_entity_poly.pdbx_strand_id
1 'polypeptide(L)'
;MVVPVPVQHQIAQKAPLVAYVPARLAIGWHYERWTHRGALRIWFSNKAGKEIVFVAAPFKGNCRAGMEKSFQLAGNKVYWSQTATAQQAWRCVNGTKLVVTTSLPPNRFADVGLGRMAASGHRIRS
;
A
#
# COMPACT_ATOMS: atom_id res chain seq x y z
N MET A 1 0.11 -15.84 -3.94
CA MET A 1 0.75 -14.77 -3.16
C MET A 1 0.53 -13.42 -3.82
N VAL A 2 0.35 -12.38 -3.04
CA VAL A 2 0.12 -11.02 -3.56
C VAL A 2 1.34 -10.53 -4.33
N VAL A 3 2.53 -10.67 -3.74
CA VAL A 3 3.80 -10.39 -4.42
C VAL A 3 4.58 -11.71 -4.52
N PRO A 4 5.04 -12.09 -5.73
CA PRO A 4 5.75 -13.36 -5.89
C PRO A 4 6.99 -13.46 -5.00
N VAL A 5 7.26 -14.65 -4.47
CA VAL A 5 8.39 -14.87 -3.56
C VAL A 5 9.73 -14.41 -4.13
N PRO A 6 10.09 -14.70 -5.41
CA PRO A 6 11.35 -14.20 -5.96
C PRO A 6 11.44 -12.68 -5.97
N VAL A 7 10.32 -11.99 -6.20
CA VAL A 7 10.26 -10.53 -6.15
C VAL A 7 10.44 -10.03 -4.73
N GLN A 8 9.83 -10.68 -3.74
CA GLN A 8 10.02 -10.33 -2.33
C GLN A 8 11.51 -10.40 -1.94
N HIS A 9 12.22 -11.43 -2.38
CA HIS A 9 13.66 -11.56 -2.14
C HIS A 9 14.45 -10.40 -2.74
N GLN A 10 14.12 -10.02 -3.98
CA GLN A 10 14.78 -8.88 -4.64
C GLN A 10 14.54 -7.58 -3.88
N ILE A 11 13.31 -7.33 -3.46
CA ILE A 11 12.96 -6.13 -2.69
C ILE A 11 13.72 -6.10 -1.36
N ALA A 12 13.75 -7.23 -0.64
CA ALA A 12 14.45 -7.31 0.64
C ALA A 12 15.95 -7.06 0.50
N GLN A 13 16.57 -7.47 -0.61
CA GLN A 13 17.98 -7.24 -0.88
C GLN A 13 18.26 -5.80 -1.30
N LYS A 14 17.44 -5.24 -2.19
CA LYS A 14 17.72 -3.94 -2.83
C LYS A 14 17.14 -2.75 -2.05
N ALA A 15 16.11 -2.96 -1.27
CA ALA A 15 15.41 -1.92 -0.53
C ALA A 15 15.15 -2.32 0.93
N PRO A 16 16.19 -2.76 1.69
CA PRO A 16 15.97 -3.37 3.01
C PRO A 16 15.33 -2.44 4.04
N LEU A 17 15.50 -1.12 3.90
CA LEU A 17 14.95 -0.15 4.87
C LEU A 17 13.45 0.05 4.71
N VAL A 18 12.90 -0.24 3.52
CA VAL A 18 11.49 -0.06 3.19
C VAL A 18 10.86 -1.34 2.64
N ALA A 19 11.43 -2.48 2.95
CA ALA A 19 11.01 -3.78 2.43
C ALA A 19 9.70 -4.25 3.08
N TYR A 20 8.62 -3.59 2.71
CA TYR A 20 7.25 -3.96 3.10
C TYR A 20 6.46 -4.35 1.87
N VAL A 21 5.60 -5.35 2.00
CA VAL A 21 4.68 -5.78 0.93
C VAL A 21 3.29 -6.00 1.53
N PRO A 22 2.23 -5.82 0.74
CA PRO A 22 0.89 -6.16 1.19
C PRO A 22 0.71 -7.68 1.19
N ALA A 23 -0.10 -8.18 2.13
CA ALA A 23 -0.48 -9.59 2.20
C ALA A 23 -1.89 -9.82 1.63
N ARG A 24 -2.65 -8.76 1.41
CA ARG A 24 -4.02 -8.85 0.87
C ARG A 24 -4.18 -7.99 -0.35
N LEU A 25 -4.92 -8.50 -1.32
CA LEU A 25 -5.26 -7.83 -2.56
C LEU A 25 -6.67 -8.27 -2.96
N ALA A 26 -7.47 -7.34 -3.47
CA ALA A 26 -8.82 -7.67 -3.92
C ALA A 26 -8.79 -8.67 -5.07
N ILE A 27 -9.85 -9.48 -5.19
CA ILE A 27 -10.00 -10.46 -6.27
C ILE A 27 -9.96 -9.75 -7.61
N GLY A 28 -9.22 -10.32 -8.57
CA GLY A 28 -9.07 -9.77 -9.91
C GLY A 28 -7.90 -8.82 -10.07
N TRP A 29 -7.19 -8.51 -9.00
CA TRP A 29 -5.96 -7.74 -9.05
C TRP A 29 -4.75 -8.65 -8.95
N HIS A 30 -3.64 -8.25 -9.60
CA HIS A 30 -2.41 -9.03 -9.58
C HIS A 30 -1.18 -8.13 -9.64
N TYR A 31 -0.05 -8.65 -9.16
CA TYR A 31 1.24 -7.97 -9.19
C TYR A 31 1.66 -7.66 -10.62
N GLU A 32 2.22 -6.46 -10.81
CA GLU A 32 2.68 -5.97 -12.11
C GLU A 32 4.19 -5.75 -12.13
N ARG A 33 4.68 -4.82 -11.31
CA ARG A 33 6.10 -4.43 -11.26
C ARG A 33 6.42 -3.67 -9.98
N TRP A 34 7.70 -3.42 -9.74
CA TRP A 34 8.13 -2.60 -8.61
C TRP A 34 9.33 -1.75 -8.99
N THR A 35 9.52 -0.64 -8.26
CA THR A 35 10.70 0.24 -8.36
C THR A 35 11.12 0.68 -6.98
N HIS A 36 12.37 1.12 -6.87
CA HIS A 36 12.91 1.69 -5.63
C HIS A 36 13.75 2.93 -5.96
N ARG A 37 13.23 4.11 -5.64
CA ARG A 37 13.94 5.40 -5.76
C ARG A 37 13.51 6.25 -4.57
N GLY A 38 14.25 6.18 -3.45
CA GLY A 38 13.86 6.84 -2.20
C GLY A 38 12.67 6.19 -1.52
N ALA A 39 11.72 5.70 -2.28
CA ALA A 39 10.56 4.93 -1.82
C ALA A 39 10.45 3.66 -2.63
N LEU A 40 9.94 2.61 -1.99
CA LEU A 40 9.54 1.38 -2.66
C LEU A 40 8.14 1.59 -3.24
N ARG A 41 7.94 1.29 -4.52
CA ARG A 41 6.63 1.32 -5.17
C ARG A 41 6.36 -0.01 -5.83
N ILE A 42 5.18 -0.57 -5.56
CA ILE A 42 4.73 -1.84 -6.14
C ILE A 42 3.38 -1.59 -6.81
N TRP A 43 3.30 -1.89 -8.11
CA TRP A 43 2.08 -1.72 -8.91
C TRP A 43 1.33 -3.03 -9.02
N PHE A 44 0.01 -2.93 -8.89
CA PHE A 44 -0.94 -4.00 -9.12
C PHE A 44 -1.95 -3.52 -10.16
N SER A 45 -2.42 -4.42 -11.00
CA SER A 45 -3.39 -4.08 -12.04
C SER A 45 -4.53 -5.10 -12.10
N ASN A 46 -5.61 -4.73 -12.78
CA ASN A 46 -6.74 -5.61 -13.05
C ASN A 46 -6.95 -5.76 -14.56
N LYS A 47 -7.93 -6.58 -14.95
CA LYS A 47 -8.22 -6.82 -16.38
C LYS A 47 -8.64 -5.57 -17.14
N ALA A 48 -9.19 -4.57 -16.46
CA ALA A 48 -9.60 -3.31 -17.08
C ALA A 48 -8.41 -2.33 -17.25
N GLY A 49 -7.20 -2.73 -16.88
CA GLY A 49 -6.02 -1.87 -16.97
C GLY A 49 -5.93 -0.81 -15.89
N LYS A 50 -6.74 -0.91 -14.84
CA LYS A 50 -6.67 -0.02 -13.69
C LYS A 50 -5.51 -0.42 -12.79
N GLU A 51 -4.93 0.55 -12.08
CA GLU A 51 -3.76 0.31 -11.23
C GLU A 51 -4.01 0.74 -9.79
N ILE A 52 -3.40 -0.02 -8.88
CA ILE A 52 -3.22 0.33 -7.47
C ILE A 52 -1.72 0.33 -7.21
N VAL A 53 -1.24 1.32 -6.47
CA VAL A 53 0.18 1.41 -6.11
C VAL A 53 0.32 1.31 -4.60
N PHE A 54 1.15 0.37 -4.14
CA PHE A 54 1.57 0.26 -2.75
C PHE A 54 2.93 0.94 -2.61
N VAL A 55 3.03 1.91 -1.70
CA VAL A 55 4.26 2.69 -1.50
C VAL A 55 4.73 2.53 -0.07
N ALA A 56 6.02 2.20 0.12
CA ALA A 56 6.67 2.20 1.41
C ALA A 56 7.79 3.23 1.39
N ALA A 57 7.72 4.22 2.27
CA ALA A 57 8.68 5.32 2.31
C ALA A 57 9.06 5.66 3.76
N PRO A 58 10.32 6.07 4.02
CA PRO A 58 10.67 6.62 5.32
C PRO A 58 9.77 7.82 5.63
N PHE A 59 9.33 7.91 6.87
CA PHE A 59 8.41 8.97 7.27
C PHE A 59 8.69 9.41 8.70
N LYS A 60 8.82 10.74 8.86
CA LYS A 60 8.89 11.40 10.16
C LYS A 60 7.84 12.49 10.15
N GLY A 61 6.89 12.44 11.06
CA GLY A 61 5.83 13.42 11.12
C GLY A 61 4.55 12.83 11.66
N ASN A 62 3.47 13.58 11.48
CA ASN A 62 2.16 13.17 11.96
C ASN A 62 1.45 12.28 10.94
N CYS A 63 1.36 10.99 11.25
CA CYS A 63 0.71 10.01 10.37
C CYS A 63 -0.76 10.32 10.10
N ARG A 64 -1.43 11.05 11.01
CA ARG A 64 -2.84 11.42 10.87
C ARG A 64 -3.07 12.62 9.96
N ALA A 65 -2.02 13.34 9.58
CA ALA A 65 -2.16 14.57 8.79
C ALA A 65 -2.83 14.28 7.45
N GLY A 66 -3.87 15.04 7.12
CA GLY A 66 -4.61 14.91 5.87
C GLY A 66 -5.68 13.83 5.85
N MET A 67 -5.90 13.11 6.95
CA MET A 67 -6.93 12.08 6.97
C MET A 67 -8.34 12.68 6.95
N GLU A 68 -9.25 12.03 6.24
CA GLU A 68 -10.69 12.32 6.30
C GLU A 68 -11.41 11.34 7.21
N LYS A 69 -10.97 10.10 7.27
CA LYS A 69 -11.51 9.08 8.18
C LYS A 69 -10.45 8.06 8.52
N SER A 70 -10.72 7.25 9.54
CA SER A 70 -9.83 6.19 9.96
C SER A 70 -10.61 4.90 10.22
N PHE A 71 -9.90 3.79 10.12
CA PHE A 71 -10.43 2.45 10.37
C PHE A 71 -9.52 1.69 11.31
N GLN A 72 -10.10 0.77 12.09
CA GLN A 72 -9.34 -0.22 12.83
C GLN A 72 -9.49 -1.54 12.08
N LEU A 73 -8.45 -1.96 11.38
CA LEU A 73 -8.47 -3.15 10.52
C LEU A 73 -7.36 -4.11 10.92
N ALA A 74 -7.71 -5.35 11.24
CA ALA A 74 -6.76 -6.39 11.65
C ALA A 74 -5.81 -5.93 12.77
N GLY A 75 -6.34 -5.16 13.75
CA GLY A 75 -5.55 -4.63 14.85
C GLY A 75 -4.72 -3.39 14.53
N ASN A 76 -4.80 -2.89 13.30
CA ASN A 76 -4.01 -1.74 12.84
C ASN A 76 -4.90 -0.53 12.56
N LYS A 77 -4.44 0.65 12.99
CA LYS A 77 -5.10 1.91 12.64
C LYS A 77 -4.70 2.31 11.23
N VAL A 78 -5.69 2.53 10.37
CA VAL A 78 -5.50 2.92 8.97
C VAL A 78 -6.25 4.21 8.72
N TYR A 79 -5.65 5.12 7.98
CA TYR A 79 -6.22 6.41 7.60
C TYR A 79 -6.60 6.41 6.12
N TRP A 80 -7.55 7.25 5.77
CA TRP A 80 -8.03 7.36 4.39
C TRP A 80 -8.33 8.81 4.04
N SER A 81 -8.07 9.17 2.79
CA SER A 81 -8.46 10.44 2.22
C SER A 81 -8.69 10.31 0.71
N GLN A 82 -9.31 11.32 0.12
CA GLN A 82 -9.53 11.37 -1.32
C GLN A 82 -9.30 12.79 -1.84
N THR A 83 -8.98 12.85 -3.13
CA THR A 83 -8.99 14.08 -3.92
C THR A 83 -10.00 13.91 -5.05
N ALA A 84 -10.13 14.92 -5.94
CA ALA A 84 -11.02 14.82 -7.09
C ALA A 84 -10.64 13.67 -8.05
N THR A 85 -9.37 13.24 -8.06
CA THR A 85 -8.84 12.30 -9.04
C THR A 85 -8.23 11.03 -8.45
N ALA A 86 -8.16 10.91 -7.13
CA ALA A 86 -7.50 9.79 -6.49
C ALA A 86 -8.03 9.55 -5.09
N GLN A 87 -7.82 8.34 -4.58
CA GLN A 87 -8.04 8.02 -3.17
C GLN A 87 -6.84 7.26 -2.64
N GLN A 88 -6.63 7.34 -1.34
CA GLN A 88 -5.52 6.67 -0.69
C GLN A 88 -5.86 6.23 0.73
N ALA A 89 -5.24 5.14 1.16
CA ALA A 89 -5.25 4.68 2.53
C ALA A 89 -3.82 4.49 2.99
N TRP A 90 -3.54 4.73 4.28
CA TRP A 90 -2.17 4.59 4.77
C TRP A 90 -2.12 4.26 6.25
N ARG A 91 -1.00 3.71 6.67
CA ARG A 91 -0.62 3.57 8.07
C ARG A 91 0.88 3.77 8.22
N CYS A 92 1.33 4.06 9.43
CA CYS A 92 2.73 4.21 9.74
C CYS A 92 3.19 3.09 10.66
N VAL A 93 4.35 2.55 10.38
CA VAL A 93 4.96 1.43 11.10
C VAL A 93 6.46 1.67 11.21
N ASN A 94 6.98 1.77 12.43
CA ASN A 94 8.42 1.84 12.69
C ASN A 94 9.19 2.83 11.79
N GLY A 95 8.68 4.05 11.65
CA GLY A 95 9.33 5.08 10.84
C GLY A 95 9.13 4.95 9.35
N THR A 96 8.23 4.07 8.92
CA THR A 96 7.86 3.88 7.52
C THR A 96 6.38 4.15 7.32
N LYS A 97 6.04 4.89 6.28
CA LYS A 97 4.65 5.11 5.89
C LYS A 97 4.30 4.17 4.74
N LEU A 98 3.25 3.37 4.94
CA LEU A 98 2.72 2.44 3.94
C LEU A 98 1.47 3.07 3.34
N VAL A 99 1.51 3.41 2.07
CA VAL A 99 0.40 4.09 1.37
C VAL A 99 -0.08 3.20 0.23
N VAL A 100 -1.40 3.05 0.13
CA VAL A 100 -2.04 2.41 -1.01
C VAL A 100 -2.87 3.47 -1.71
N THR A 101 -2.58 3.72 -2.98
CA THR A 101 -3.23 4.77 -3.76
C THR A 101 -3.76 4.24 -5.07
N THR A 102 -4.86 4.83 -5.53
CA THR A 102 -5.47 4.49 -6.82
C THR A 102 -6.20 5.71 -7.38
N SER A 103 -6.25 5.79 -8.72
CA SER A 103 -7.05 6.79 -9.44
C SER A 103 -8.50 6.37 -9.66
N LEU A 104 -8.91 5.17 -9.17
CA LEU A 104 -10.29 4.75 -9.27
C LEU A 104 -11.20 5.68 -8.47
N PRO A 105 -12.41 6.01 -8.98
CA PRO A 105 -13.36 6.80 -8.23
C PRO A 105 -13.72 6.12 -6.91
N PRO A 106 -13.93 6.89 -5.83
CA PRO A 106 -14.41 6.31 -4.59
C PRO A 106 -15.78 5.64 -4.79
N ASN A 107 -15.92 4.49 -4.18
CA ASN A 107 -17.23 3.83 -4.03
C ASN A 107 -17.32 3.33 -2.59
N ARG A 108 -18.49 2.84 -2.19
CA ARG A 108 -18.75 2.48 -0.80
C ARG A 108 -17.85 1.34 -0.24
N PHE A 109 -17.09 0.67 -1.10
CA PHE A 109 -16.21 -0.44 -0.69
C PHE A 109 -14.73 -0.12 -0.88
N ALA A 110 -14.40 0.85 -1.73
CA ALA A 110 -13.02 1.11 -2.13
C ALA A 110 -12.17 1.60 -0.97
N ASP A 111 -12.70 2.44 -0.09
CA ASP A 111 -11.98 2.96 1.06
C ASP A 111 -11.56 1.83 2.02
N VAL A 112 -12.49 0.92 2.33
CA VAL A 112 -12.19 -0.24 3.19
C VAL A 112 -11.25 -1.21 2.48
N GLY A 113 -11.42 -1.40 1.17
CA GLY A 113 -10.55 -2.27 0.37
C GLY A 113 -9.11 -1.77 0.35
N LEU A 114 -8.90 -0.48 0.11
CA LEU A 114 -7.58 0.13 0.19
C LEU A 114 -7.03 0.07 1.62
N GLY A 115 -7.89 0.31 2.61
CA GLY A 115 -7.51 0.23 4.00
C GLY A 115 -7.03 -1.16 4.41
N ARG A 116 -7.72 -2.21 3.96
CA ARG A 116 -7.30 -3.59 4.23
C ARG A 116 -5.96 -3.92 3.60
N MET A 117 -5.71 -3.43 2.39
CA MET A 117 -4.42 -3.62 1.74
C MET A 117 -3.31 -2.92 2.51
N ALA A 118 -3.52 -1.66 2.94
CA ALA A 118 -2.56 -0.94 3.76
C ALA A 118 -2.32 -1.63 5.12
N ALA A 119 -3.41 -2.10 5.77
CA ALA A 119 -3.32 -2.80 7.04
C ALA A 119 -2.55 -4.12 6.93
N SER A 120 -2.58 -4.76 5.76
CA SER A 120 -1.90 -6.03 5.52
C SER A 120 -0.40 -5.89 5.23
N GLY A 121 0.09 -4.67 5.06
CA GLY A 121 1.51 -4.42 4.79
C GLY A 121 2.38 -4.95 5.92
N HIS A 122 3.37 -5.76 5.58
CA HIS A 122 4.27 -6.36 6.55
C HIS A 122 5.69 -6.35 6.02
N ARG A 123 6.64 -6.36 6.97
CA ARG A 123 8.05 -6.38 6.63
C ARG A 123 8.46 -7.75 6.11
N ILE A 124 9.25 -7.72 5.03
CA ILE A 124 9.87 -8.93 4.48
C ILE A 124 11.37 -8.88 4.70
N ARG A 125 12.00 -10.05 4.77
CA ARG A 125 13.44 -10.20 4.95
C ARG A 125 13.99 -11.16 3.90
N SER A 126 15.21 -10.90 3.49
CA SER A 126 15.94 -11.81 2.58
C SER A 126 16.37 -13.09 3.30
#